data_a2416520b3d95b2785d342b7d061bf98
#
_entry.id   a2416520b3d95b2785d342b7d061bf98
#
_cell.length_a   1.000
_cell.length_b   1.000
_cell.length_c   1.000
_cell.angle_alpha   90.00
_cell.angle_beta   90.00
_cell.angle_gamma   90.00
#
_symmetry.space_group_name_H-M   'P 1'
#
loop_
_entity.id
_entity.type
_entity.pdbx_description
1 polymer ?
#
loop_
_entity_poly.entity_id
_entity_poly.type
_entity_poly.pdbx_seq_one_letter_code
_entity_poly.pdbx_strand_id
1 'polypeptide(L)'
;PTSKGIQAIEQTNIIGVNSDSLFKLYDKHHDIERLFRLLFEREYVNTVKRIESLQFKSAKERYVELLETTNYVQKIPLKHIASYLGITQVSLSRIRADLQ
;
A
#
# COMPACT_ATOMS: atom_id res chain seq x y z
N PRO A 1 -18.20 2.09 -6.64
CA PRO A 1 -17.41 3.30 -6.70
C PRO A 1 -16.51 3.47 -5.47
N THR A 2 -15.35 4.03 -5.67
CA THR A 2 -14.38 4.30 -4.60
C THR A 2 -14.03 5.77 -4.55
N SER A 3 -13.73 6.28 -3.37
CA SER A 3 -13.21 7.64 -3.18
C SER A 3 -11.71 7.75 -3.47
N LYS A 4 -11.06 6.62 -3.77
CA LYS A 4 -9.61 6.57 -4.00
C LYS A 4 -9.30 6.57 -5.49
N GLY A 5 -8.23 7.27 -5.87
CA GLY A 5 -7.66 7.21 -7.19
C GLY A 5 -6.43 6.32 -7.24
N ILE A 6 -6.04 5.92 -8.43
CA ILE A 6 -4.83 5.13 -8.68
C ILE A 6 -3.97 5.92 -9.65
N GLN A 7 -2.68 6.06 -9.34
CA GLN A 7 -1.73 6.76 -10.18
C GLN A 7 -0.49 5.89 -10.40
N ALA A 8 -0.08 5.73 -11.66
CA ALA A 8 1.19 5.09 -11.98
C ALA A 8 2.35 6.06 -11.73
N ILE A 9 3.38 5.62 -11.04
CA ILE A 9 4.58 6.40 -10.76
C ILE A 9 5.71 6.10 -11.75
N GLU A 10 5.54 5.07 -12.56
CA GLU A 10 6.42 4.71 -13.67
C GLU A 10 5.60 3.97 -14.71
N GLN A 11 6.18 3.66 -15.86
CA GLN A 11 5.50 2.89 -16.88
C GLN A 11 5.07 1.53 -16.32
N THR A 12 3.77 1.24 -16.43
CA THR A 12 3.15 0.10 -15.75
C THR A 12 2.20 -0.63 -16.71
N ASN A 13 2.24 -1.94 -16.68
CA ASN A 13 1.26 -2.79 -17.35
C ASN A 13 0.22 -3.24 -16.33
N ILE A 14 -1.05 -3.08 -16.66
CA ILE A 14 -2.17 -3.41 -15.76
C ILE A 14 -3.07 -4.44 -16.44
N ILE A 15 -3.46 -5.46 -15.68
CA ILE A 15 -4.52 -6.38 -16.05
C ILE A 15 -5.73 -6.04 -15.19
N GLY A 16 -6.81 -5.62 -15.84
CA GLY A 16 -8.06 -5.30 -15.16
C GLY A 16 -9.06 -6.44 -15.27
N VAL A 17 -9.80 -6.64 -14.20
CA VAL A 17 -10.85 -7.66 -14.14
C VAL A 17 -12.11 -7.02 -13.55
N ASN A 18 -13.27 -7.29 -14.19
CA ASN A 18 -14.55 -6.84 -13.67
C ASN A 18 -14.97 -7.73 -12.49
N SER A 19 -15.42 -7.12 -11.38
CA SER A 19 -15.78 -7.85 -10.16
C SER A 19 -16.92 -8.85 -10.37
N ASP A 20 -17.94 -8.48 -11.15
CA ASP A 20 -19.07 -9.37 -11.40
C ASP A 20 -18.63 -10.60 -12.20
N SER A 21 -17.76 -10.41 -13.19
CA SER A 21 -17.20 -11.50 -13.98
C SER A 21 -16.30 -12.40 -13.12
N LEU A 22 -15.52 -11.82 -12.23
CA LEU A 22 -14.67 -12.55 -11.31
C LEU A 22 -15.50 -13.42 -10.36
N PHE A 23 -16.56 -12.86 -9.78
CA PHE A 23 -17.45 -13.61 -8.86
C PHE A 23 -18.13 -14.77 -9.54
N LYS A 24 -18.50 -14.64 -10.81
CA LYS A 24 -19.04 -15.76 -11.61
C LYS A 24 -18.01 -16.86 -11.83
N LEU A 25 -16.73 -16.48 -11.97
CA LEU A 25 -15.65 -17.46 -12.12
C LEU A 25 -15.43 -18.26 -10.83
N TYR A 26 -15.67 -17.68 -9.66
CA TYR A 26 -15.55 -18.40 -8.39
C TYR A 26 -16.45 -19.63 -8.32
N ASP A 27 -17.65 -19.54 -8.89
CA ASP A 27 -18.61 -20.67 -8.90
C ASP A 27 -18.17 -21.79 -9.81
N LYS A 28 -17.35 -21.51 -10.83
CA LYS A 28 -16.92 -22.47 -11.84
C LYS A 28 -15.52 -23.01 -11.62
N HIS A 29 -14.65 -22.24 -10.97
CA HIS A 29 -13.22 -22.52 -10.84
C HIS A 29 -12.75 -22.33 -9.42
N HIS A 30 -12.56 -23.42 -8.69
CA HIS A 30 -12.08 -23.38 -7.29
C HIS A 30 -10.66 -22.86 -7.17
N ASP A 31 -9.82 -23.07 -8.16
CA ASP A 31 -8.44 -22.58 -8.19
C ASP A 31 -8.39 -21.05 -8.28
N ILE A 32 -9.30 -20.43 -9.02
CA ILE A 32 -9.42 -18.97 -9.10
C ILE A 32 -9.89 -18.41 -7.76
N GLU A 33 -10.94 -18.99 -7.17
CA GLU A 33 -11.42 -18.60 -5.85
C GLU A 33 -10.31 -18.72 -4.80
N ARG A 34 -9.58 -19.82 -4.80
CA ARG A 34 -8.47 -20.05 -3.88
C ARG A 34 -7.37 -18.99 -4.05
N LEU A 35 -7.01 -18.66 -5.29
CA LEU A 35 -5.99 -17.65 -5.57
C LEU A 35 -6.39 -16.31 -4.97
N PHE A 36 -7.59 -15.83 -5.26
CA PHE A 36 -8.05 -14.53 -4.78
C PHE A 36 -8.28 -14.52 -3.26
N ARG A 37 -8.74 -15.63 -2.69
CA ARG A 37 -8.85 -15.76 -1.23
C ARG A 37 -7.48 -15.59 -0.55
N LEU A 38 -6.46 -16.26 -1.07
CA LEU A 38 -5.09 -16.15 -0.53
C LEU A 38 -4.53 -14.74 -0.68
N LEU A 39 -4.80 -14.06 -1.81
CA LEU A 39 -4.40 -12.68 -2.03
C LEU A 39 -5.07 -11.74 -1.03
N PHE A 40 -6.39 -11.87 -0.83
CA PHE A 40 -7.14 -11.04 0.10
C PHE A 40 -6.75 -11.31 1.56
N GLU A 41 -6.49 -12.57 1.92
CA GLU A 41 -5.99 -12.90 3.26
C GLU A 41 -4.64 -12.23 3.53
N ARG A 42 -3.75 -12.26 2.56
CA ARG A 42 -2.45 -11.58 2.68
C ARG A 42 -2.61 -10.07 2.85
N GLU A 43 -3.47 -9.46 2.05
CA GLU A 43 -3.75 -8.03 2.17
C GLU A 43 -4.44 -7.66 3.48
N TYR A 44 -5.29 -8.52 4.00
CA TYR A 44 -5.87 -8.34 5.33
C TYR A 44 -4.79 -8.31 6.42
N VAL A 45 -3.89 -9.28 6.41
CA VAL A 45 -2.78 -9.34 7.37
C VAL A 45 -1.89 -8.09 7.25
N ASN A 46 -1.56 -7.68 6.02
CA ASN A 46 -0.76 -6.47 5.77
C ASN A 46 -1.46 -5.21 6.29
N THR A 47 -2.78 -5.13 6.12
CA THR A 47 -3.58 -4.01 6.62
C THR A 47 -3.58 -3.95 8.14
N VAL A 48 -3.73 -5.09 8.82
CA VAL A 48 -3.65 -5.16 10.29
C VAL A 48 -2.28 -4.72 10.78
N LYS A 49 -1.21 -5.21 10.16
CA LYS A 49 0.17 -4.80 10.50
C LYS A 49 0.38 -3.30 10.31
N ARG A 50 -0.21 -2.73 9.26
CA ARG A 50 -0.12 -1.29 9.02
C ARG A 50 -0.84 -0.50 10.11
N ILE A 51 -2.02 -0.94 10.52
CA ILE A 51 -2.76 -0.31 11.62
C ILE A 51 -1.94 -0.34 12.91
N GLU A 52 -1.36 -1.49 13.24
CA GLU A 52 -0.50 -1.64 14.42
C GLU A 52 0.72 -0.72 14.33
N SER A 53 1.35 -0.63 13.16
CA SER A 53 2.47 0.26 12.92
C SER A 53 2.10 1.73 13.15
N LEU A 54 0.93 2.17 12.66
CA LEU A 54 0.42 3.51 12.88
C LEU A 54 0.14 3.81 14.36
N GLN A 55 -0.30 2.81 15.13
CA GLN A 55 -0.64 2.96 16.54
C GLN A 55 0.57 2.91 17.48
N PHE A 56 1.55 2.06 17.18
CA PHE A 56 2.61 1.71 18.13
C PHE A 56 4.01 2.16 17.75
N LYS A 57 4.24 2.51 16.48
CA LYS A 57 5.55 2.97 16.01
C LYS A 57 5.57 4.49 15.82
N SER A 58 6.73 5.09 16.04
CA SER A 58 6.95 6.49 15.74
C SER A 58 6.94 6.75 14.22
N ALA A 59 6.71 7.99 13.81
CA ALA A 59 6.77 8.38 12.40
C ALA A 59 8.14 8.07 11.78
N LYS A 60 9.21 8.27 12.53
CA LYS A 60 10.57 7.96 12.09
C LYS A 60 10.76 6.46 11.85
N GLU A 61 10.29 5.63 12.78
CA GLU A 61 10.35 4.17 12.64
C GLU A 61 9.55 3.71 11.41
N ARG A 62 8.36 4.26 11.20
CA ARG A 62 7.54 3.94 10.02
C ARG A 62 8.21 4.36 8.71
N TYR A 63 8.89 5.50 8.71
CA TYR A 63 9.63 5.96 7.53
C TYR A 63 10.81 5.04 7.21
N VAL A 64 11.59 4.67 8.21
CA VAL A 64 12.70 3.72 8.04
C VAL A 64 12.20 2.38 7.51
N GLU A 65 11.11 1.87 8.08
CA GLU A 65 10.47 0.64 7.62
C GLU A 65 10.03 0.73 6.15
N LEU A 66 9.47 1.87 5.74
CA LEU A 66 9.08 2.10 4.36
C LEU A 66 10.30 2.08 3.43
N LEU A 67 11.42 2.70 3.81
CA LEU A 67 12.65 2.68 3.04
C LEU A 67 13.21 1.26 2.85
N GLU A 68 13.02 0.39 3.84
CA GLU A 68 13.48 -1.00 3.79
C GLU A 68 12.57 -1.88 2.92
N THR A 69 11.27 -1.54 2.83
CA THR A 69 10.29 -2.39 2.14
C THR A 69 10.11 -2.06 0.67
N THR A 70 10.51 -0.87 0.21
CA THR A 70 10.33 -0.47 -1.19
C THR A 70 11.44 0.44 -1.69
N ASN A 71 11.74 0.31 -2.98
CA ASN A 71 12.68 1.16 -3.69
C ASN A 71 12.01 2.37 -4.35
N TYR A 72 10.68 2.50 -4.23
CA TYR A 72 9.92 3.52 -4.95
C TYR A 72 9.77 4.85 -4.20
N VAL A 73 10.29 4.97 -2.98
CA VAL A 73 10.12 6.16 -2.14
C VAL A 73 10.59 7.44 -2.86
N GLN A 74 11.68 7.37 -3.62
CA GLN A 74 12.22 8.52 -4.36
C GLN A 74 11.34 8.94 -5.54
N LYS A 75 10.50 8.04 -6.04
CA LYS A 75 9.58 8.29 -7.17
C LYS A 75 8.23 8.82 -6.74
N ILE A 76 7.92 8.78 -5.45
CA ILE A 76 6.62 9.16 -4.90
C ILE A 76 6.72 10.60 -4.37
N PRO A 77 5.79 11.48 -4.74
CA PRO A 77 5.76 12.84 -4.18
C PRO A 77 5.73 12.84 -2.66
N LEU A 78 6.46 13.77 -2.06
CA LEU A 78 6.64 13.85 -0.60
C LEU A 78 5.30 13.94 0.14
N LYS A 79 4.33 14.67 -0.43
CA LYS A 79 2.98 14.81 0.14
C LYS A 79 2.27 13.46 0.29
N HIS A 80 2.46 12.54 -0.65
CA HIS A 80 1.84 11.22 -0.59
C HIS A 80 2.54 10.32 0.43
N ILE A 81 3.86 10.42 0.54
CA ILE A 81 4.62 9.69 1.56
C ILE A 81 4.19 10.16 2.96
N ALA A 82 4.13 11.47 3.17
CA ALA A 82 3.67 12.05 4.44
C ALA A 82 2.26 11.56 4.80
N SER A 83 1.33 11.60 3.84
CA SER A 83 -0.03 11.10 4.03
C SER A 83 -0.06 9.62 4.38
N TYR A 84 0.74 8.81 3.70
CA TYR A 84 0.86 7.37 3.99
C TYR A 84 1.36 7.11 5.41
N LEU A 85 2.30 7.93 5.88
CA LEU A 85 2.88 7.83 7.22
C LEU A 85 2.02 8.49 8.31
N GLY A 86 0.95 9.19 7.91
CA GLY A 86 0.06 9.87 8.85
C GLY A 86 0.66 11.12 9.48
N ILE A 87 1.55 11.83 8.76
CA ILE A 87 2.23 13.03 9.24
C ILE A 87 2.18 14.16 8.20
N THR A 88 2.60 15.35 8.60
CA THR A 88 2.75 16.49 7.68
C THR A 88 4.03 16.39 6.85
N GLN A 89 4.07 17.08 5.70
CA GLN A 89 5.29 17.17 4.90
C GLN A 89 6.45 17.80 5.67
N VAL A 90 6.16 18.79 6.52
CA VAL A 90 7.17 19.43 7.36
C VAL A 90 7.80 18.43 8.33
N SER A 91 6.99 17.62 8.99
CA SER A 91 7.48 16.57 9.88
C SER A 91 8.32 15.54 9.12
N LEU A 92 7.88 15.15 7.93
CA LEU A 92 8.65 14.21 7.08
C LEU A 92 10.00 14.80 6.67
N SER A 93 10.04 16.07 6.30
CA SER A 93 11.29 16.75 5.93
C SER A 93 12.29 16.77 7.10
N ARG A 94 11.80 16.99 8.32
CA ARG A 94 12.63 16.93 9.53
C ARG A 94 13.20 15.52 9.76
N ILE A 95 12.36 14.50 9.63
CA ILE A 95 12.78 13.10 9.77
C ILE A 95 13.87 12.77 8.75
N ARG A 96 13.70 13.17 7.51
CA ARG A 96 14.69 12.96 6.46
C ARG A 96 16.02 13.65 6.76
N ALA A 97 15.97 14.87 7.25
CA ALA A 97 17.17 15.61 7.65
C ALA A 97 17.91 14.91 8.80
N ASP A 98 17.18 14.39 9.78
CA ASP A 98 17.77 13.68 10.92
C ASP A 98 18.45 12.37 10.52
N LEU A 99 18.05 11.76 9.39
CA LEU A 99 18.61 10.49 8.91
C LEU A 99 19.81 10.65 7.98
N GLN A 100 20.15 11.88 7.61
CA GLN A 100 21.30 12.20 6.76
C GLN A 100 22.58 12.37 7.56
#